data_2c0717fff71dba1e6d6cd3e7c4150d5d
#
_entry.id   2c0717fff71dba1e6d6cd3e7c4150d5d
#
_cell.length_a   1.000
_cell.length_b   1.000
_cell.length_c   1.000
_cell.angle_alpha   90.00
_cell.angle_beta   90.00
_cell.angle_gamma   90.00
#
_symmetry.space_group_name_H-M   'P 1'
#
loop_
_entity.id
_entity.type
_entity.pdbx_description
1 polymer ?
#
loop_
_entity_poly.entity_id
_entity_poly.type
_entity_poly.pdbx_seq_one_letter_code
_entity_poly.pdbx_strand_id
1 'polypeptide(L)'
;LGLSVGYLRDQLNSLKADKEDEVGYLDSRLKDIEDINIINAKLKDELETQVINQSDSLGKIFEITSTLDKDEPEEVFFHAAEVVSKLMDCKEVAIYNVSNRNFARLMAFTSHNAKKLGNSIEYTKYTEMYETLKRGDVYINRKLEKDYPLMAAAIMAEESISSIVMLWDISWEQMNLAQSNRLRVVSYMIQNAVLKANRYIEMIENERYVEGTRLLETQAFKKLLDAFTNARKRGLADCSIIKINPGTKDVKEASIDLQKNFRNSDYLGSLDDGYLYVLLANTNNADAGFVTGRIKDAGYLYEMIDGDVDGGAYGD
;
A
#
# COMPACT_ATOMS: atom_id res chain seq x y z
N LEU A 1 -56.45 -12.67 6.66
CA LEU A 1 -56.11 -11.23 6.82
C LEU A 1 -54.87 -11.03 7.71
N GLY A 2 -54.71 -11.71 8.85
CA GLY A 2 -53.57 -11.54 9.76
C GLY A 2 -52.21 -11.93 9.15
N LEU A 3 -52.16 -13.04 8.39
CA LEU A 3 -50.91 -13.51 7.73
C LEU A 3 -50.40 -12.59 6.62
N SER A 4 -51.31 -11.97 5.85
CA SER A 4 -50.95 -11.04 4.78
C SER A 4 -50.43 -9.71 5.34
N VAL A 5 -50.91 -9.27 6.48
CA VAL A 5 -50.46 -8.04 7.16
C VAL A 5 -49.07 -8.27 7.78
N GLY A 6 -48.81 -9.47 8.34
CA GLY A 6 -47.50 -9.86 8.86
C GLY A 6 -46.45 -9.86 7.77
N TYR A 7 -46.74 -10.50 6.65
CA TYR A 7 -45.80 -10.55 5.50
C TYR A 7 -45.47 -9.17 4.92
N LEU A 8 -46.47 -8.29 4.79
CA LEU A 8 -46.26 -6.90 4.34
C LEU A 8 -45.43 -6.10 5.33
N ARG A 9 -45.57 -6.33 6.63
CA ARG A 9 -44.79 -5.68 7.67
C ARG A 9 -43.33 -6.14 7.65
N ASP A 10 -43.10 -7.43 7.44
CA ASP A 10 -41.74 -7.99 7.33
C ASP A 10 -41.02 -7.48 6.06
N GLN A 11 -41.70 -7.39 4.92
CA GLN A 11 -41.19 -6.77 3.71
C GLN A 11 -40.87 -5.27 3.90
N LEU A 12 -41.72 -4.54 4.59
CA LEU A 12 -41.50 -3.13 4.91
C LEU A 12 -40.32 -2.94 5.85
N ASN A 13 -40.13 -3.82 6.81
CA ASN A 13 -38.98 -3.78 7.71
C ASN A 13 -37.68 -4.14 6.98
N SER A 14 -37.69 -5.13 6.10
CA SER A 14 -36.54 -5.48 5.23
C SER A 14 -36.17 -4.33 4.31
N LEU A 15 -37.14 -3.72 3.62
CA LEU A 15 -36.93 -2.55 2.77
C LEU A 15 -36.40 -1.32 3.55
N LYS A 16 -36.83 -1.17 4.81
CA LYS A 16 -36.26 -0.12 5.68
C LYS A 16 -34.81 -0.39 6.04
N ALA A 17 -34.48 -1.62 6.43
CA ALA A 17 -33.11 -2.00 6.73
C ALA A 17 -32.19 -1.82 5.52
N ASP A 18 -32.60 -2.31 4.34
CA ASP A 18 -31.85 -2.14 3.09
C ASP A 18 -31.64 -0.66 2.75
N LYS A 19 -32.66 0.19 3.01
CA LYS A 19 -32.55 1.64 2.80
C LYS A 19 -31.64 2.33 3.82
N GLU A 20 -31.67 1.91 5.07
CA GLU A 20 -30.78 2.42 6.13
C GLU A 20 -29.32 2.04 5.83
N ASP A 21 -29.06 0.83 5.34
CA ASP A 21 -27.75 0.36 4.90
C ASP A 21 -27.28 1.14 3.65
N GLU A 22 -28.15 1.37 2.66
CA GLU A 22 -27.87 2.17 1.47
C GLU A 22 -27.53 3.63 1.84
N VAL A 23 -28.29 4.23 2.76
CA VAL A 23 -28.03 5.59 3.27
C VAL A 23 -26.68 5.62 4.01
N GLY A 24 -26.39 4.66 4.87
CA GLY A 24 -25.11 4.56 5.58
C GLY A 24 -23.91 4.42 4.62
N TYR A 25 -24.09 3.63 3.57
CA TYR A 25 -23.07 3.50 2.52
C TYR A 25 -22.87 4.83 1.74
N LEU A 26 -23.96 5.50 1.39
CA LEU A 26 -23.91 6.79 0.67
C LEU A 26 -23.29 7.90 1.55
N ASP A 27 -23.63 7.93 2.84
CA ASP A 27 -23.04 8.88 3.79
C ASP A 27 -21.52 8.65 3.97
N SER A 28 -21.10 7.39 4.04
CA SER A 28 -19.67 7.05 4.04
C SER A 28 -18.98 7.53 2.77
N ARG A 29 -19.58 7.30 1.59
CA ARG A 29 -19.03 7.79 0.31
C ARG A 29 -19.01 9.30 0.19
N LEU A 30 -20.02 10.00 0.73
CA LEU A 30 -20.05 11.46 0.78
C LEU A 30 -18.90 11.99 1.63
N LYS A 31 -18.70 11.43 2.81
CA LYS A 31 -17.59 11.79 3.71
C LYS A 31 -16.23 11.59 3.03
N ASP A 32 -16.08 10.47 2.36
CA ASP A 32 -14.87 10.18 1.58
C ASP A 32 -14.61 11.21 0.47
N ILE A 33 -15.67 11.64 -0.24
CA ILE A 33 -15.58 12.67 -1.29
C ILE A 33 -15.25 14.02 -0.67
N GLU A 34 -15.83 14.34 0.48
CA GLU A 34 -15.54 15.57 1.23
C GLU A 34 -14.06 15.60 1.67
N ASP A 35 -13.53 14.50 2.19
CA ASP A 35 -12.12 14.39 2.59
C ASP A 35 -11.17 14.57 1.40
N ILE A 36 -11.50 13.96 0.25
CA ILE A 36 -10.74 14.20 -1.00
C ILE A 36 -10.81 15.67 -1.41
N ASN A 37 -11.98 16.29 -1.35
CA ASN A 37 -12.14 17.68 -1.74
C ASN A 37 -11.36 18.62 -0.81
N ILE A 38 -11.34 18.34 0.50
CA ILE A 38 -10.53 19.08 1.47
C ILE A 38 -9.04 18.93 1.17
N ILE A 39 -8.59 17.71 0.87
CA ILE A 39 -7.20 17.45 0.50
C ILE A 39 -6.85 18.17 -0.81
N ASN A 40 -7.72 18.09 -1.83
CA ASN A 40 -7.51 18.76 -3.11
C ASN A 40 -7.51 20.30 -2.96
N ALA A 41 -8.38 20.86 -2.10
CA ALA A 41 -8.38 22.29 -1.82
C ALA A 41 -7.08 22.74 -1.15
N LYS A 42 -6.60 21.99 -0.14
CA LYS A 42 -5.31 22.26 0.49
C LYS A 42 -4.15 22.15 -0.50
N LEU A 43 -4.15 21.10 -1.33
CA LEU A 43 -3.14 20.90 -2.38
C LEU A 43 -3.16 22.08 -3.37
N LYS A 44 -4.35 22.53 -3.78
CA LYS A 44 -4.52 23.68 -4.66
C LYS A 44 -3.96 24.95 -4.06
N ASP A 45 -4.31 25.27 -2.81
CA ASP A 45 -3.85 26.48 -2.13
C ASP A 45 -2.32 26.50 -1.93
N GLU A 46 -1.73 25.35 -1.57
CA GLU A 46 -0.27 25.21 -1.45
C GLU A 46 0.43 25.28 -2.82
N LEU A 47 -0.19 24.75 -3.86
CA LEU A 47 0.31 24.82 -5.23
C LEU A 47 0.20 26.23 -5.81
N GLU A 48 -0.90 26.94 -5.59
CA GLU A 48 -1.05 28.34 -6.02
C GLU A 48 0.02 29.22 -5.41
N THR A 49 0.38 28.98 -4.16
CA THR A 49 1.46 29.71 -3.47
C THR A 49 2.85 29.42 -4.08
N GLN A 50 3.07 28.22 -4.62
CA GLN A 50 4.33 27.82 -5.27
C GLN A 50 4.38 28.17 -6.77
N VAL A 51 3.23 28.15 -7.46
CA VAL A 51 3.11 28.36 -8.93
C VAL A 51 3.40 29.82 -9.32
N ILE A 52 3.22 30.78 -8.44
CA ILE A 52 3.52 32.20 -8.73
C ILE A 52 4.99 32.41 -9.12
N ASN A 53 5.89 31.46 -8.86
CA ASN A 53 7.33 31.61 -9.09
C ASN A 53 7.99 30.65 -10.10
N GLN A 54 7.28 29.74 -10.78
CA GLN A 54 7.94 28.86 -11.77
C GLN A 54 6.97 28.33 -12.86
N SER A 55 7.20 28.71 -14.10
CA SER A 55 6.46 28.25 -15.29
C SER A 55 6.57 26.72 -15.58
N ASP A 56 7.48 26.01 -14.92
CA ASP A 56 7.71 24.56 -15.07
C ASP A 56 6.90 23.70 -14.09
N SER A 57 6.17 24.30 -13.16
CA SER A 57 5.59 23.55 -12.02
C SER A 57 4.36 22.73 -12.40
N LEU A 58 3.50 23.22 -13.29
CA LEU A 58 2.28 22.50 -13.72
C LEU A 58 2.61 21.22 -14.48
N GLY A 59 3.62 21.25 -15.34
CA GLY A 59 4.09 20.07 -16.06
C GLY A 59 4.58 18.98 -15.10
N LYS A 60 5.36 19.36 -14.09
CA LYS A 60 5.87 18.43 -13.07
C LYS A 60 4.75 17.83 -12.21
N ILE A 61 3.74 18.64 -11.84
CA ILE A 61 2.58 18.15 -11.08
C ILE A 61 1.80 17.12 -11.90
N PHE A 62 1.56 17.41 -13.18
CA PHE A 62 0.88 16.50 -14.07
C PHE A 62 1.66 15.19 -14.23
N GLU A 63 2.98 15.27 -14.42
CA GLU A 63 3.88 14.10 -14.50
C GLU A 63 3.80 13.26 -13.22
N ILE A 64 3.90 13.88 -12.04
CA ILE A 64 3.82 13.19 -10.76
C ILE A 64 2.45 12.52 -10.60
N THR A 65 1.35 13.25 -10.85
CA THR A 65 0.00 12.71 -10.72
C THR A 65 -0.22 11.53 -11.66
N SER A 66 0.23 11.65 -12.91
CA SER A 66 0.14 10.56 -13.90
C SER A 66 0.99 9.34 -13.49
N THR A 67 2.17 9.57 -12.92
CA THR A 67 3.05 8.48 -12.44
C THR A 67 2.43 7.72 -11.26
N LEU A 68 1.73 8.44 -10.36
CA LEU A 68 1.08 7.87 -9.18
C LEU A 68 -0.31 7.28 -9.48
N ASP A 69 -0.86 7.51 -10.67
CA ASP A 69 -2.19 7.00 -11.06
C ASP A 69 -2.13 5.50 -11.38
N LYS A 70 -2.23 4.69 -10.34
CA LYS A 70 -2.17 3.23 -10.38
C LYS A 70 -3.38 2.62 -9.67
N ASP A 71 -3.75 1.41 -10.10
CA ASP A 71 -4.88 0.68 -9.55
C ASP A 71 -4.51 -0.09 -8.25
N GLU A 72 -3.23 -0.52 -8.14
CA GLU A 72 -2.74 -1.26 -6.98
C GLU A 72 -2.05 -0.30 -5.99
N PRO A 73 -2.45 -0.27 -4.72
CA PRO A 73 -1.83 0.61 -3.70
C PRO A 73 -0.32 0.37 -3.55
N GLU A 74 0.13 -0.87 -3.69
CA GLU A 74 1.54 -1.25 -3.62
C GLU A 74 2.33 -0.59 -4.74
N GLU A 75 1.78 -0.58 -5.96
CA GLU A 75 2.40 0.06 -7.12
C GLU A 75 2.48 1.58 -6.94
N VAL A 76 1.45 2.18 -6.32
CA VAL A 76 1.51 3.61 -5.93
C VAL A 76 2.71 3.88 -5.03
N PHE A 77 2.95 3.04 -4.01
CA PHE A 77 4.09 3.23 -3.10
C PHE A 77 5.45 3.06 -3.79
N PHE A 78 5.58 2.11 -4.73
CA PHE A 78 6.81 1.93 -5.50
C PHE A 78 7.13 3.18 -6.33
N HIS A 79 6.16 3.69 -7.04
CA HIS A 79 6.32 4.93 -7.81
C HIS A 79 6.49 6.16 -6.91
N ALA A 80 5.82 6.20 -5.76
CA ALA A 80 5.96 7.28 -4.79
C ALA A 80 7.39 7.41 -4.27
N ALA A 81 8.06 6.29 -3.99
CA ALA A 81 9.46 6.32 -3.54
C ALA A 81 10.38 6.99 -4.59
N GLU A 82 10.19 6.68 -5.87
CA GLU A 82 10.96 7.32 -6.96
C GLU A 82 10.60 8.80 -7.14
N VAL A 83 9.30 9.13 -7.10
CA VAL A 83 8.83 10.52 -7.21
C VAL A 83 9.42 11.36 -6.08
N VAL A 84 9.35 10.88 -4.85
CA VAL A 84 9.94 11.58 -3.70
C VAL A 84 11.44 11.70 -3.85
N SER A 85 12.14 10.63 -4.26
CA SER A 85 13.58 10.66 -4.50
C SER A 85 13.98 11.73 -5.50
N LYS A 86 13.29 11.81 -6.64
CA LYS A 86 13.56 12.81 -7.68
C LYS A 86 13.20 14.22 -7.23
N LEU A 87 12.04 14.41 -6.58
CA LEU A 87 11.56 15.72 -6.19
C LEU A 87 12.37 16.36 -5.06
N MET A 88 12.81 15.52 -4.12
CA MET A 88 13.58 15.95 -2.95
C MET A 88 15.09 15.91 -3.16
N ASP A 89 15.55 15.42 -4.34
CA ASP A 89 16.97 15.14 -4.62
C ASP A 89 17.61 14.31 -3.50
N CYS A 90 16.92 13.22 -3.12
CA CYS A 90 17.27 12.34 -2.02
C CYS A 90 17.37 10.89 -2.53
N LYS A 91 18.54 10.28 -2.39
CA LYS A 91 18.79 8.90 -2.88
C LYS A 91 18.30 7.83 -1.91
N GLU A 92 18.09 8.17 -0.65
CA GLU A 92 17.73 7.24 0.42
C GLU A 92 16.33 7.54 0.95
N VAL A 93 15.31 7.12 0.20
CA VAL A 93 13.89 7.25 0.57
C VAL A 93 13.35 5.90 1.00
N ALA A 94 12.61 5.85 2.10
CA ALA A 94 11.85 4.69 2.55
C ALA A 94 10.40 5.07 2.81
N ILE A 95 9.47 4.21 2.41
CA ILE A 95 8.05 4.36 2.67
C ILE A 95 7.59 3.17 3.50
N TYR A 96 7.04 3.45 4.67
CA TYR A 96 6.49 2.48 5.58
C TYR A 96 4.97 2.57 5.60
N ASN A 97 4.28 1.46 5.45
CA ASN A 97 2.83 1.36 5.59
C ASN A 97 2.47 0.89 7.02
N VAL A 98 1.56 1.58 7.68
CA VAL A 98 1.13 1.26 9.04
C VAL A 98 0.24 0.02 9.00
N SER A 99 0.70 -1.06 9.64
CA SER A 99 0.00 -2.35 9.67
C SER A 99 -0.93 -2.49 10.88
N ASN A 100 -0.63 -1.75 11.95
CA ASN A 100 -1.46 -1.62 13.14
C ASN A 100 -1.07 -0.33 13.88
N ARG A 101 -1.75 -0.02 14.98
CA ARG A 101 -1.61 1.27 15.69
C ARG A 101 -0.17 1.68 16.04
N ASN A 102 0.75 0.73 16.18
CA ASN A 102 2.10 1.00 16.70
C ASN A 102 3.21 0.62 15.71
N PHE A 103 2.92 -0.26 14.76
CA PHE A 103 3.91 -0.82 13.85
C PHE A 103 3.66 -0.40 12.41
N ALA A 104 4.73 -0.07 11.73
CA ALA A 104 4.74 0.17 10.31
C ALA A 104 5.73 -0.77 9.62
N ARG A 105 5.39 -1.19 8.40
CA ARG A 105 6.20 -2.09 7.58
C ARG A 105 6.73 -1.36 6.38
N LEU A 106 7.98 -1.62 6.06
CA LEU A 106 8.61 -1.11 4.86
C LEU A 106 7.81 -1.59 3.63
N MET A 107 7.40 -0.67 2.78
CA MET A 107 6.66 -0.97 1.55
C MET A 107 7.52 -0.72 0.32
N ALA A 108 8.21 0.40 0.29
CA ALA A 108 9.06 0.79 -0.81
C ALA A 108 10.33 1.50 -0.31
N PHE A 109 11.41 1.40 -1.07
CA PHE A 109 12.66 2.10 -0.79
C PHE A 109 13.42 2.35 -2.08
N THR A 110 14.30 3.35 -2.10
CA THR A 110 15.09 3.70 -3.29
C THR A 110 16.52 3.17 -3.25
N SER A 111 16.98 2.74 -2.08
CA SER A 111 18.31 2.14 -1.91
C SER A 111 18.35 1.22 -0.70
N HIS A 112 19.30 0.30 -0.67
CA HIS A 112 19.50 -0.57 0.48
C HIS A 112 19.80 0.24 1.78
N ASN A 113 20.49 1.36 1.66
CA ASN A 113 20.78 2.26 2.77
C ASN A 113 19.54 2.94 3.36
N ALA A 114 18.45 3.05 2.60
CA ALA A 114 17.19 3.60 3.11
C ALA A 114 16.50 2.69 4.14
N LYS A 115 16.89 1.41 4.22
CA LYS A 115 16.34 0.42 5.17
C LYS A 115 16.98 0.50 6.57
N LYS A 116 17.44 1.65 7.01
CA LYS A 116 18.16 1.80 8.29
C LYS A 116 17.40 1.27 9.51
N LEU A 117 16.07 1.38 9.48
CA LEU A 117 15.21 0.92 10.58
C LEU A 117 14.70 -0.52 10.39
N GLY A 118 15.12 -1.21 9.30
CA GLY A 118 14.67 -2.56 8.98
C GLY A 118 13.29 -2.64 8.34
N ASN A 119 12.79 -3.86 8.17
CA ASN A 119 11.53 -4.13 7.45
C ASN A 119 10.26 -3.88 8.30
N SER A 120 10.38 -3.75 9.61
CA SER A 120 9.25 -3.47 10.52
C SER A 120 9.72 -2.59 11.68
N ILE A 121 9.02 -1.50 11.92
CA ILE A 121 9.36 -0.51 12.93
C ILE A 121 8.18 -0.27 13.87
N GLU A 122 8.47 -0.06 15.14
CA GLU A 122 7.53 0.50 16.11
C GLU A 122 7.64 2.02 16.07
N TYR A 123 6.96 2.66 15.12
CA TYR A 123 7.14 4.08 14.81
C TYR A 123 6.71 5.00 15.96
N THR A 124 5.86 4.55 16.86
CA THR A 124 5.43 5.29 18.05
C THR A 124 6.53 5.47 19.09
N LYS A 125 7.61 4.66 19.04
CA LYS A 125 8.79 4.85 19.89
C LYS A 125 9.59 6.12 19.56
N TYR A 126 9.47 6.59 18.33
CA TYR A 126 10.10 7.84 17.86
C TYR A 126 9.24 9.03 18.27
N THR A 127 9.15 9.32 19.56
CA THR A 127 8.14 10.20 20.16
C THR A 127 8.09 11.59 19.50
N GLU A 128 9.23 12.26 19.30
CA GLU A 128 9.27 13.59 18.67
C GLU A 128 8.77 13.57 17.22
N MET A 129 9.18 12.54 16.46
CA MET A 129 8.71 12.33 15.10
C MET A 129 7.20 11.99 15.09
N TYR A 130 6.78 11.04 15.92
CA TYR A 130 5.38 10.60 15.99
C TYR A 130 4.41 11.74 16.30
N GLU A 131 4.70 12.55 17.33
CA GLU A 131 3.85 13.69 17.71
C GLU A 131 3.79 14.77 16.62
N THR A 132 4.87 14.94 15.86
CA THR A 132 4.90 15.85 14.71
C THR A 132 4.05 15.31 13.57
N LEU A 133 4.25 14.05 13.20
CA LEU A 133 3.51 13.38 12.12
C LEU A 133 2.01 13.29 12.40
N LYS A 134 1.63 13.04 13.66
CA LYS A 134 0.23 12.98 14.09
C LYS A 134 -0.53 14.31 13.88
N ARG A 135 0.16 15.43 13.92
CA ARG A 135 -0.41 16.77 13.61
C ARG A 135 -0.49 17.06 12.11
N GLY A 136 0.00 16.14 11.27
CA GLY A 136 0.11 16.35 9.82
C GLY A 136 1.30 17.24 9.42
N ASP A 137 2.23 17.49 10.35
CA ASP A 137 3.43 18.28 10.10
C ASP A 137 4.57 17.39 9.60
N VAL A 138 5.53 18.02 8.89
CA VAL A 138 6.76 17.35 8.47
C VAL A 138 7.77 17.40 9.61
N TYR A 139 8.25 16.22 10.00
CA TYR A 139 9.33 16.09 10.97
C TYR A 139 10.68 16.42 10.31
N ILE A 140 11.50 17.19 11.03
CA ILE A 140 12.87 17.54 10.64
C ILE A 140 13.79 17.22 11.81
N ASN A 141 14.77 16.33 11.59
CA ASN A 141 15.77 15.92 12.57
C ASN A 141 16.84 16.99 12.76
N ARG A 142 16.50 18.06 13.49
CA ARG A 142 17.41 19.20 13.73
C ARG A 142 18.60 18.81 14.65
N LYS A 143 18.46 17.75 15.43
CA LYS A 143 19.49 17.27 16.35
C LYS A 143 20.47 16.31 15.68
N LEU A 144 20.19 15.89 14.44
CA LEU A 144 20.96 14.90 13.68
C LEU A 144 21.15 13.58 14.45
N GLU A 145 20.12 13.14 15.16
CA GLU A 145 20.12 11.85 15.84
C GLU A 145 20.21 10.71 14.81
N LYS A 146 21.16 9.79 15.01
CA LYS A 146 21.52 8.77 13.99
C LYS A 146 20.41 7.79 13.66
N ASP A 147 19.55 7.51 14.66
CA ASP A 147 18.46 6.53 14.53
C ASP A 147 17.15 7.15 14.02
N TYR A 148 17.16 8.44 13.68
CA TYR A 148 16.03 9.16 13.14
C TYR A 148 16.26 9.56 11.69
N PRO A 149 15.23 9.49 10.82
CA PRO A 149 15.32 10.04 9.47
C PRO A 149 15.61 11.54 9.54
N LEU A 150 16.27 12.08 8.52
CA LEU A 150 16.55 13.53 8.45
C LEU A 150 15.25 14.33 8.25
N MET A 151 14.32 13.80 7.46
CA MET A 151 12.97 14.32 7.33
C MET A 151 11.97 13.17 7.24
N ALA A 152 10.76 13.39 7.75
CA ALA A 152 9.65 12.45 7.57
C ALA A 152 8.32 13.19 7.40
N ALA A 153 7.42 12.60 6.62
CA ALA A 153 6.05 13.08 6.47
C ALA A 153 5.07 11.91 6.58
N ALA A 154 3.90 12.18 7.16
CA ALA A 154 2.82 11.21 7.23
C ALA A 154 1.92 11.30 6.00
N ILE A 155 1.43 10.16 5.57
CA ILE A 155 0.27 10.00 4.71
C ILE A 155 -0.88 9.61 5.62
N MET A 156 -1.92 10.45 5.65
CA MET A 156 -3.05 10.25 6.54
C MET A 156 -4.17 9.49 5.84
N ALA A 157 -4.85 8.62 6.60
CA ALA A 157 -6.14 8.09 6.21
C ALA A 157 -7.11 8.42 7.36
N GLU A 158 -8.18 9.12 7.05
CA GLU A 158 -9.06 9.71 8.06
C GLU A 158 -8.24 10.56 9.07
N GLU A 159 -8.29 10.23 10.35
CA GLU A 159 -7.55 10.93 11.40
C GLU A 159 -6.30 10.16 11.88
N SER A 160 -5.87 9.13 11.15
CA SER A 160 -4.77 8.27 11.54
C SER A 160 -3.64 8.26 10.51
N ILE A 161 -2.42 7.98 10.97
CA ILE A 161 -1.27 7.79 10.08
C ILE A 161 -1.45 6.44 9.39
N SER A 162 -1.55 6.47 8.06
CA SER A 162 -1.64 5.28 7.21
C SER A 162 -0.26 4.86 6.68
N SER A 163 0.58 5.84 6.35
CA SER A 163 1.94 5.54 5.88
C SER A 163 2.90 6.65 6.28
N ILE A 164 4.19 6.36 6.26
CA ILE A 164 5.25 7.31 6.63
C ILE A 164 6.31 7.30 5.54
N VAL A 165 6.59 8.47 4.97
CA VAL A 165 7.71 8.71 4.04
C VAL A 165 8.89 9.21 4.86
N MET A 166 10.05 8.55 4.71
CA MET A 166 11.28 8.86 5.44
C MET A 166 12.42 9.15 4.49
N LEU A 167 13.16 10.23 4.74
CA LEU A 167 14.31 10.69 3.95
C LEU A 167 15.57 10.60 4.80
N TRP A 168 16.63 9.96 4.27
CA TRP A 168 17.85 9.68 5.00
C TRP A 168 19.11 10.37 4.44
N ASP A 169 19.06 10.80 3.18
CA ASP A 169 20.19 11.44 2.47
C ASP A 169 19.75 12.81 1.95
N ILE A 170 19.74 13.79 2.84
CA ILE A 170 19.43 15.19 2.53
C ILE A 170 20.55 16.05 3.10
N SER A 171 21.03 17.02 2.32
CA SER A 171 22.04 17.97 2.78
C SER A 171 21.45 18.92 3.84
N TRP A 172 22.29 19.42 4.72
CA TRP A 172 21.88 20.37 5.76
C TRP A 172 21.18 21.61 5.19
N GLU A 173 21.68 22.12 4.06
CA GLU A 173 21.09 23.29 3.40
C GLU A 173 19.68 23.01 2.87
N GLN A 174 19.37 21.77 2.57
CA GLN A 174 18.03 21.33 2.15
C GLN A 174 17.08 21.11 3.32
N MET A 175 17.52 21.07 4.57
CA MET A 175 16.67 20.90 5.74
C MET A 175 15.98 22.23 6.14
N ASN A 176 15.27 22.83 5.21
CA ASN A 176 14.61 24.13 5.33
C ASN A 176 13.09 24.03 5.12
N LEU A 177 12.39 25.15 5.35
CA LEU A 177 10.94 25.24 5.24
C LEU A 177 10.43 24.95 3.81
N ALA A 178 11.17 25.38 2.78
CA ALA A 178 10.77 25.15 1.39
C ALA A 178 10.78 23.64 1.04
N GLN A 179 11.79 22.90 1.48
CA GLN A 179 11.84 21.45 1.30
C GLN A 179 10.79 20.73 2.16
N SER A 180 10.53 21.20 3.38
CA SER A 180 9.44 20.70 4.21
C SER A 180 8.08 20.85 3.52
N ASN A 181 7.78 22.02 2.97
CA ASN A 181 6.55 22.24 2.21
C ASN A 181 6.48 21.37 0.96
N ARG A 182 7.60 21.19 0.24
CA ARG A 182 7.67 20.31 -0.93
C ARG A 182 7.37 18.85 -0.56
N LEU A 183 7.95 18.35 0.53
CA LEU A 183 7.67 17.00 1.03
C LEU A 183 6.20 16.85 1.45
N ARG A 184 5.62 17.87 2.09
CA ARG A 184 4.20 17.90 2.47
C ARG A 184 3.30 17.78 1.24
N VAL A 185 3.55 18.58 0.21
CA VAL A 185 2.76 18.58 -1.04
C VAL A 185 2.81 17.20 -1.71
N VAL A 186 4.00 16.62 -1.89
CA VAL A 186 4.10 15.30 -2.51
C VAL A 186 3.44 14.21 -1.66
N SER A 187 3.48 14.33 -0.33
CA SER A 187 2.79 13.38 0.56
C SER A 187 1.27 13.46 0.40
N TYR A 188 0.68 14.64 0.18
CA TYR A 188 -0.74 14.77 -0.16
C TYR A 188 -1.08 14.16 -1.53
N MET A 189 -0.21 14.31 -2.53
CA MET A 189 -0.41 13.68 -3.83
C MET A 189 -0.39 12.14 -3.72
N ILE A 190 0.55 11.60 -2.96
CA ILE A 190 0.63 10.17 -2.67
C ILE A 190 -0.63 9.71 -1.91
N GLN A 191 -1.06 10.47 -0.91
CA GLN A 191 -2.28 10.17 -0.14
C GLN A 191 -3.50 10.05 -1.06
N ASN A 192 -3.71 10.99 -1.97
CA ASN A 192 -4.81 10.94 -2.93
C ASN A 192 -4.73 9.71 -3.84
N ALA A 193 -3.53 9.39 -4.33
CA ALA A 193 -3.33 8.24 -5.20
C ALA A 193 -3.62 6.92 -4.45
N VAL A 194 -3.12 6.77 -3.21
CA VAL A 194 -3.36 5.59 -2.38
C VAL A 194 -4.84 5.44 -2.04
N LEU A 195 -5.52 6.53 -1.65
CA LEU A 195 -6.97 6.51 -1.39
C LEU A 195 -7.77 6.11 -2.63
N LYS A 196 -7.39 6.61 -3.81
CA LYS A 196 -8.03 6.23 -5.08
C LYS A 196 -7.84 4.73 -5.36
N ALA A 197 -6.60 4.22 -5.23
CA ALA A 197 -6.29 2.81 -5.45
C ALA A 197 -7.02 1.90 -4.44
N ASN A 198 -7.04 2.25 -3.16
CA ASN A 198 -7.78 1.48 -2.14
C ASN A 198 -9.28 1.39 -2.47
N ARG A 199 -9.90 2.49 -2.87
CA ARG A 199 -11.32 2.49 -3.27
C ARG A 199 -11.57 1.64 -4.50
N TYR A 200 -10.67 1.67 -5.46
CA TYR A 200 -10.78 0.79 -6.63
C TYR A 200 -10.75 -0.68 -6.20
N ILE A 201 -9.81 -1.06 -5.32
CA ILE A 201 -9.73 -2.42 -4.77
C ILE A 201 -10.99 -2.81 -4.01
N GLU A 202 -11.54 -1.91 -3.17
CA GLU A 202 -12.80 -2.14 -2.45
C GLU A 202 -13.99 -2.37 -3.40
N MET A 203 -14.06 -1.60 -4.49
CA MET A 203 -15.14 -1.76 -5.49
C MET A 203 -15.08 -3.10 -6.22
N ILE A 204 -13.88 -3.66 -6.43
CA ILE A 204 -13.69 -4.94 -7.14
C ILE A 204 -13.41 -6.11 -6.18
N GLU A 205 -13.63 -5.95 -4.88
CA GLU A 205 -13.27 -6.96 -3.87
C GLU A 205 -13.86 -8.34 -4.21
N ASN A 206 -15.11 -8.41 -4.62
CA ASN A 206 -15.79 -9.65 -5.00
C ASN A 206 -15.23 -10.30 -6.29
N GLU A 207 -14.61 -9.50 -7.17
CA GLU A 207 -13.97 -9.98 -8.40
C GLU A 207 -12.48 -10.27 -8.20
N ARG A 208 -11.91 -9.71 -7.12
CA ARG A 208 -10.49 -9.80 -6.80
C ARG A 208 -10.12 -11.09 -6.09
N TYR A 209 -11.03 -11.61 -5.24
CA TYR A 209 -10.79 -12.79 -4.42
C TYR A 209 -11.73 -13.93 -4.77
N VAL A 210 -11.21 -15.16 -4.72
CA VAL A 210 -12.02 -16.37 -4.79
C VAL A 210 -12.96 -16.39 -3.58
N GLU A 211 -14.26 -16.53 -3.83
CA GLU A 211 -15.32 -16.44 -2.82
C GLU A 211 -15.02 -17.27 -1.57
N GLY A 212 -15.10 -16.60 -0.40
CA GLY A 212 -14.87 -17.20 0.91
C GLY A 212 -13.41 -17.49 1.27
N THR A 213 -12.45 -16.90 0.54
CA THR A 213 -11.01 -17.11 0.76
C THR A 213 -10.22 -15.81 0.70
N ARG A 214 -8.92 -15.88 1.03
CA ARG A 214 -7.93 -14.83 0.78
C ARG A 214 -7.12 -15.07 -0.51
N LEU A 215 -7.54 -16.05 -1.31
CA LEU A 215 -6.90 -16.39 -2.58
C LEU A 215 -7.30 -15.34 -3.63
N LEU A 216 -6.33 -14.65 -4.19
CA LEU A 216 -6.55 -13.73 -5.30
C LEU A 216 -6.92 -14.52 -6.58
N GLU A 217 -7.86 -13.99 -7.32
CA GLU A 217 -8.15 -14.45 -8.67
C GLU A 217 -6.91 -14.28 -9.57
N THR A 218 -6.76 -15.14 -10.55
CA THR A 218 -5.57 -15.21 -11.40
C THR A 218 -5.14 -13.87 -11.98
N GLN A 219 -6.08 -13.08 -12.48
CA GLN A 219 -5.76 -11.78 -13.07
C GLN A 219 -5.28 -10.76 -12.05
N ALA A 220 -5.90 -10.75 -10.86
CA ALA A 220 -5.49 -9.87 -9.76
C ALA A 220 -4.11 -10.27 -9.24
N PHE A 221 -3.85 -11.57 -9.09
CA PHE A 221 -2.55 -12.05 -8.66
C PHE A 221 -1.44 -11.76 -9.67
N LYS A 222 -1.69 -11.93 -10.98
CA LYS A 222 -0.73 -11.60 -12.05
C LYS A 222 -0.33 -10.12 -12.00
N LYS A 223 -1.30 -9.21 -11.92
CA LYS A 223 -1.03 -7.76 -11.82
C LYS A 223 -0.12 -7.43 -10.62
N LEU A 224 -0.45 -7.98 -9.46
CA LEU A 224 0.33 -7.75 -8.25
C LEU A 224 1.73 -8.35 -8.32
N LEU A 225 1.85 -9.56 -8.88
CA LEU A 225 3.12 -10.24 -9.11
C LEU A 225 4.03 -9.43 -10.04
N ASP A 226 3.48 -8.90 -11.13
CA ASP A 226 4.19 -8.03 -12.08
C ASP A 226 4.65 -6.73 -11.39
N ALA A 227 3.79 -6.09 -10.59
CA ALA A 227 4.13 -4.88 -9.86
C ALA A 227 5.32 -5.11 -8.90
N PHE A 228 5.29 -6.17 -8.09
CA PHE A 228 6.38 -6.50 -7.16
C PHE A 228 7.65 -6.94 -7.89
N THR A 229 7.54 -7.73 -8.94
CA THR A 229 8.69 -8.18 -9.74
C THR A 229 9.39 -6.99 -10.40
N ASN A 230 8.62 -6.08 -10.98
CA ASN A 230 9.15 -4.85 -11.56
C ASN A 230 9.79 -3.94 -10.50
N ALA A 231 9.14 -3.78 -9.34
CA ALA A 231 9.70 -3.02 -8.23
C ALA A 231 11.02 -3.63 -7.72
N ARG A 232 11.10 -4.96 -7.60
CA ARG A 232 12.33 -5.68 -7.23
C ARG A 232 13.45 -5.46 -8.24
N LYS A 233 13.17 -5.59 -9.54
CA LYS A 233 14.16 -5.33 -10.61
C LYS A 233 14.70 -3.90 -10.56
N ARG A 234 13.89 -2.94 -10.17
CA ARG A 234 14.25 -1.53 -10.02
C ARG A 234 14.89 -1.22 -8.65
N GLY A 235 14.98 -2.19 -7.74
CA GLY A 235 15.52 -2.01 -6.40
C GLY A 235 14.63 -1.19 -5.47
N LEU A 236 13.31 -1.16 -5.71
CA LEU A 236 12.32 -0.38 -4.95
C LEU A 236 11.61 -1.19 -3.88
N ALA A 237 11.62 -2.52 -3.98
CA ALA A 237 11.05 -3.43 -3.00
C ALA A 237 11.79 -4.76 -2.99
N ASP A 238 11.74 -5.47 -1.88
CA ASP A 238 12.09 -6.89 -1.81
C ASP A 238 10.82 -7.73 -1.93
N CYS A 239 10.89 -8.84 -2.62
CA CYS A 239 9.85 -9.85 -2.59
C CYS A 239 10.44 -11.24 -2.86
N SER A 240 9.78 -12.26 -2.32
CA SER A 240 10.07 -13.67 -2.62
C SER A 240 8.80 -14.34 -3.07
N ILE A 241 8.92 -15.25 -4.02
CA ILE A 241 7.78 -16.00 -4.59
C ILE A 241 7.98 -17.47 -4.27
N ILE A 242 6.94 -18.08 -3.72
CA ILE A 242 6.92 -19.51 -3.38
C ILE A 242 5.82 -20.16 -4.18
N LYS A 243 6.17 -21.21 -4.93
CA LYS A 243 5.24 -22.10 -5.61
C LYS A 243 4.99 -23.32 -4.73
N ILE A 244 3.73 -23.62 -4.46
CA ILE A 244 3.31 -24.69 -3.55
C ILE A 244 2.49 -25.70 -4.33
N ASN A 245 2.86 -26.99 -4.19
CA ASN A 245 2.08 -28.09 -4.75
C ASN A 245 0.92 -28.40 -3.79
N PRO A 246 -0.35 -28.26 -4.22
CA PRO A 246 -1.51 -28.53 -3.38
C PRO A 246 -1.73 -30.04 -3.11
N GLY A 247 -0.99 -30.93 -3.81
CA GLY A 247 -1.10 -32.38 -3.67
C GLY A 247 -2.42 -32.91 -4.22
N THR A 248 -3.22 -33.54 -3.34
CA THR A 248 -4.55 -34.08 -3.70
C THR A 248 -5.69 -33.09 -3.52
N LYS A 249 -5.42 -31.93 -2.93
CA LYS A 249 -6.39 -30.84 -2.71
C LYS A 249 -6.43 -29.92 -3.94
N ASP A 250 -7.52 -29.19 -4.08
CA ASP A 250 -7.53 -28.10 -5.02
C ASP A 250 -6.77 -26.86 -4.46
N VAL A 251 -6.51 -25.88 -5.31
CA VAL A 251 -5.78 -24.65 -4.92
C VAL A 251 -6.54 -23.85 -3.85
N LYS A 252 -7.88 -23.85 -3.92
CA LYS A 252 -8.74 -23.16 -2.95
C LYS A 252 -8.63 -23.80 -1.57
N GLU A 253 -8.74 -25.12 -1.49
CA GLU A 253 -8.59 -25.86 -0.22
C GLU A 253 -7.19 -25.69 0.37
N ALA A 254 -6.14 -25.79 -0.44
CA ALA A 254 -4.76 -25.57 0.00
C ALA A 254 -4.56 -24.13 0.52
N SER A 255 -5.18 -23.12 -0.12
CA SER A 255 -5.11 -21.72 0.32
C SER A 255 -5.75 -21.52 1.68
N ILE A 256 -6.90 -22.13 1.96
CA ILE A 256 -7.61 -22.07 3.25
C ILE A 256 -6.75 -22.70 4.36
N ASP A 257 -6.16 -23.86 4.11
CA ASP A 257 -5.29 -24.53 5.08
C ASP A 257 -4.06 -23.69 5.45
N LEU A 258 -3.45 -23.08 4.44
CA LEU A 258 -2.18 -22.39 4.58
C LEU A 258 -2.31 -20.90 4.96
N GLN A 259 -3.49 -20.28 4.80
CA GLN A 259 -3.65 -18.83 5.03
C GLN A 259 -3.19 -18.35 6.42
N LYS A 260 -3.25 -19.23 7.44
CA LYS A 260 -2.81 -18.91 8.82
C LYS A 260 -1.29 -18.81 8.94
N ASN A 261 -0.55 -19.35 7.97
CA ASN A 261 0.91 -19.35 7.96
C ASN A 261 1.50 -18.07 7.37
N PHE A 262 0.66 -17.24 6.76
CA PHE A 262 1.05 -16.01 6.06
C PHE A 262 0.55 -14.77 6.79
N ARG A 263 1.26 -13.68 6.56
CA ARG A 263 0.89 -12.35 7.08
C ARG A 263 -0.23 -11.75 6.23
N ASN A 264 -0.88 -10.71 6.75
CA ASN A 264 -1.85 -9.96 5.95
C ASN A 264 -1.23 -9.22 4.75
N SER A 265 0.07 -8.96 4.82
CA SER A 265 0.86 -8.36 3.75
C SER A 265 1.37 -9.37 2.71
N ASP A 266 1.13 -10.67 2.89
CA ASP A 266 1.51 -11.70 1.95
C ASP A 266 0.29 -12.07 1.10
N TYR A 267 0.49 -12.29 -0.18
CA TYR A 267 -0.56 -12.50 -1.16
C TYR A 267 -0.55 -13.94 -1.65
N LEU A 268 -1.74 -14.55 -1.64
CA LEU A 268 -1.95 -15.89 -2.18
C LEU A 268 -2.66 -15.78 -3.52
N GLY A 269 -2.26 -16.56 -4.51
CA GLY A 269 -2.88 -16.57 -5.83
C GLY A 269 -2.59 -17.85 -6.61
N SER A 270 -3.14 -17.95 -7.80
CA SER A 270 -2.93 -19.02 -8.76
C SER A 270 -2.61 -18.43 -10.14
N LEU A 271 -1.85 -19.20 -10.95
CA LEU A 271 -1.52 -18.83 -12.33
C LEU A 271 -2.18 -19.76 -13.35
N ASP A 272 -3.24 -20.45 -12.99
CA ASP A 272 -3.99 -21.41 -13.80
C ASP A 272 -3.19 -22.69 -14.18
N ASP A 273 -2.10 -22.95 -13.46
CA ASP A 273 -1.24 -24.13 -13.64
C ASP A 273 -1.49 -25.22 -12.57
N GLY A 274 -2.51 -25.02 -11.73
CA GLY A 274 -2.88 -25.96 -10.67
C GLY A 274 -2.00 -25.86 -9.41
N TYR A 275 -1.13 -24.84 -9.30
CA TYR A 275 -0.31 -24.57 -8.13
C TYR A 275 -0.81 -23.36 -7.35
N LEU A 276 -0.59 -23.38 -6.03
CA LEU A 276 -0.75 -22.21 -5.17
C LEU A 276 0.55 -21.40 -5.17
N TYR A 277 0.43 -20.12 -5.38
CA TYR A 277 1.55 -19.18 -5.28
C TYR A 277 1.41 -18.27 -4.08
N VAL A 278 2.53 -17.96 -3.46
CA VAL A 278 2.61 -16.99 -2.37
C VAL A 278 3.65 -15.95 -2.72
N LEU A 279 3.22 -14.71 -2.76
CA LEU A 279 4.08 -13.54 -2.87
C LEU A 279 4.33 -12.97 -1.47
N LEU A 280 5.54 -13.10 -0.98
CA LEU A 280 5.98 -12.57 0.29
C LEU A 280 6.47 -11.13 0.08
N ALA A 281 5.67 -10.15 0.50
CA ALA A 281 6.04 -8.75 0.38
C ALA A 281 7.14 -8.38 1.38
N ASN A 282 8.12 -7.58 0.92
CA ASN A 282 9.25 -7.08 1.71
C ASN A 282 10.05 -8.18 2.43
N THR A 283 10.14 -9.33 1.79
CA THR A 283 10.89 -10.49 2.31
C THR A 283 11.87 -10.91 1.24
N ASN A 284 13.16 -10.92 1.56
CA ASN A 284 14.19 -11.47 0.69
C ASN A 284 14.24 -13.00 0.81
N ASN A 285 14.93 -13.67 -0.09
CA ASN A 285 15.01 -15.13 -0.11
C ASN A 285 15.64 -15.73 1.17
N ALA A 286 16.53 -15.01 1.83
CA ALA A 286 17.13 -15.48 3.08
C ALA A 286 16.11 -15.48 4.23
N ASP A 287 15.27 -14.45 4.29
CA ASP A 287 14.23 -14.31 5.33
C ASP A 287 13.00 -15.19 5.05
N ALA A 288 12.81 -15.63 3.80
CA ALA A 288 11.71 -16.53 3.41
C ALA A 288 11.82 -17.93 4.06
N GLY A 289 12.99 -18.32 4.55
CA GLY A 289 13.22 -19.61 5.21
C GLY A 289 12.27 -19.92 6.37
N PHE A 290 11.85 -18.89 7.14
CA PHE A 290 10.88 -19.06 8.22
C PHE A 290 9.46 -19.41 7.70
N VAL A 291 9.11 -18.90 6.52
CA VAL A 291 7.81 -19.17 5.91
C VAL A 291 7.80 -20.54 5.27
N THR A 292 8.87 -20.87 4.55
CA THR A 292 9.01 -22.19 3.90
C THR A 292 9.06 -23.34 4.92
N GLY A 293 9.64 -23.11 6.12
CA GLY A 293 9.58 -24.06 7.23
C GLY A 293 8.14 -24.38 7.61
N ARG A 294 7.29 -23.35 7.81
CA ARG A 294 5.86 -23.54 8.15
C ARG A 294 5.06 -24.23 7.07
N ILE A 295 5.37 -24.00 5.78
CA ILE A 295 4.73 -24.68 4.66
C ILE A 295 5.08 -26.18 4.69
N LYS A 296 6.35 -26.51 4.94
CA LYS A 296 6.83 -27.88 5.08
C LYS A 296 6.20 -28.59 6.27
N ASP A 297 6.11 -27.92 7.42
CA ASP A 297 5.48 -28.45 8.64
C ASP A 297 3.98 -28.73 8.42
N ALA A 298 3.32 -27.97 7.56
CA ALA A 298 1.95 -28.20 7.13
C ALA A 298 1.80 -29.34 6.10
N GLY A 299 2.92 -29.98 5.69
CA GLY A 299 2.91 -31.15 4.81
C GLY A 299 2.88 -30.83 3.33
N TYR A 300 3.14 -29.60 2.90
CA TYR A 300 3.14 -29.19 1.51
C TYR A 300 4.55 -29.16 0.92
N LEU A 301 4.68 -29.58 -0.34
CA LEU A 301 5.89 -29.39 -1.12
C LEU A 301 5.89 -28.00 -1.73
N TYR A 302 7.04 -27.35 -1.73
CA TYR A 302 7.21 -26.00 -2.27
C TYR A 302 8.50 -25.87 -3.06
N GLU A 303 8.53 -24.85 -3.90
CA GLU A 303 9.69 -24.39 -4.66
C GLU A 303 9.81 -22.87 -4.50
N MET A 304 11.03 -22.38 -4.25
CA MET A 304 11.33 -20.96 -4.30
C MET A 304 11.60 -20.55 -5.74
N ILE A 305 10.88 -19.56 -6.22
CA ILE A 305 11.09 -19.06 -7.57
C ILE A 305 12.08 -17.90 -7.51
N ASP A 306 13.30 -18.14 -7.99
CA ASP A 306 14.33 -17.14 -8.20
C ASP A 306 14.24 -16.60 -9.65
N GLY A 307 13.75 -15.39 -9.82
CA GLY A 307 13.64 -14.75 -11.13
C GLY A 307 12.21 -14.48 -11.56
N ASP A 308 12.06 -14.07 -12.80
CA ASP A 308 10.76 -13.84 -13.42
C ASP A 308 9.97 -15.13 -13.43
N VAL A 309 8.77 -15.11 -12.91
CA VAL A 309 7.76 -16.06 -13.34
C VAL A 309 7.45 -15.65 -14.78
N ASP A 310 8.08 -16.31 -15.75
CA ASP A 310 7.77 -16.08 -17.14
C ASP A 310 6.26 -16.30 -17.29
N GLY A 311 5.51 -15.22 -17.38
CA GLY A 311 4.17 -15.21 -17.90
C GLY A 311 4.32 -15.71 -19.31
N GLY A 312 4.05 -17.02 -19.50
CA GLY A 312 4.30 -17.73 -20.74
C GLY A 312 3.95 -16.86 -21.92
N ALA A 313 4.89 -16.71 -22.82
CA ALA A 313 4.70 -16.09 -24.12
C ALA A 313 3.41 -16.68 -24.73
N TYR A 314 2.36 -15.91 -24.72
CA TYR A 314 1.24 -16.16 -25.61
C TYR A 314 1.70 -15.69 -26.98
N GLY A 315 2.23 -16.66 -27.74
CA GLY A 315 2.35 -16.53 -29.17
C GLY A 315 0.97 -16.39 -29.79
N ASP A 316 0.91 -15.51 -30.74
CA ASP A 316 0.00 -15.31 -31.88
C ASP A 316 -1.40 -15.90 -31.83
#